data_aa1d96f566270d6e4e2c87f610124d0d
#
_entry.id   aa1d96f566270d6e4e2c87f610124d0d
#
_cell.length_a   1.000
_cell.length_b   1.000
_cell.length_c   1.000
_cell.angle_alpha   90.00
_cell.angle_beta   90.00
_cell.angle_gamma   90.00
#
_symmetry.space_group_name_H-M   'P 1'
#
loop_
_entity.id
_entity.type
_entity.pdbx_description
1 polymer ?
#
loop_
_entity_poly.entity_id
_entity_poly.type
_entity_poly.pdbx_seq_one_letter_code
_entity_poly.pdbx_strand_id
1 'polypeptide(L)'
;MTSPTDLASLVRAAIPRLYAFAYVMCGAREGAFVHVREAIRNVDVEALTGAARPADWLLGRLARGIEDALGRKADHSFVILDNLLRSDETQPIDPGKSPIDGDLSRVPVLLWELKRTCLASVLGALPPGVRVSFVVTDLLGFPPAAAAELLGIKESAFRVRLTRARRRLEDYLAPRCGHIDRHNPCYCEGRLTLALETDFVKLPPHTADIPAAAYNDEPEHRDIAELYRTLPPVQLTPEETDALVAAALGDEAVAAPEELPK
;
A
#
# COMPACT_ATOMS: atom_id res chain seq x y z
N MET A 1 9.30 -30.92 14.98
CA MET A 1 10.34 -29.89 14.74
C MET A 1 10.20 -29.49 13.27
N THR A 2 9.78 -28.27 13.00
CA THR A 2 9.65 -27.75 11.61
C THR A 2 11.04 -27.54 11.05
N SER A 3 11.29 -28.06 9.85
CA SER A 3 12.59 -27.86 9.18
C SER A 3 12.78 -26.37 8.83
N PRO A 4 14.02 -25.85 8.86
CA PRO A 4 14.31 -24.50 8.34
C PRO A 4 13.80 -24.31 6.90
N THR A 5 13.80 -25.35 6.09
CA THR A 5 13.27 -25.34 4.71
C THR A 5 11.75 -25.11 4.69
N ASP A 6 11.01 -25.68 5.64
CA ASP A 6 9.56 -25.51 5.74
C ASP A 6 9.21 -24.07 6.17
N LEU A 7 9.97 -23.49 7.11
CA LEU A 7 9.81 -22.12 7.54
C LEU A 7 10.07 -21.13 6.39
N ALA A 8 11.19 -21.33 5.67
CA ALA A 8 11.54 -20.49 4.51
C ALA A 8 10.45 -20.51 3.44
N SER A 9 9.92 -21.70 3.13
CA SER A 9 8.85 -21.85 2.14
C SER A 9 7.56 -21.15 2.56
N LEU A 10 7.17 -21.30 3.82
CA LEU A 10 5.97 -20.67 4.39
C LEU A 10 6.08 -19.14 4.39
N VAL A 11 7.21 -18.62 4.84
CA VAL A 11 7.47 -17.17 4.85
C VAL A 11 7.49 -16.63 3.44
N ARG A 12 8.21 -17.26 2.51
CA ARG A 12 8.28 -16.86 1.10
C ARG A 12 6.89 -16.77 0.46
N ALA A 13 6.03 -17.73 0.72
CA ALA A 13 4.65 -17.72 0.21
C ALA A 13 3.80 -16.58 0.80
N ALA A 14 4.08 -16.14 2.03
CA ALA A 14 3.34 -15.06 2.68
C ALA A 14 3.82 -13.66 2.30
N ILE A 15 5.13 -13.50 1.97
CA ILE A 15 5.77 -12.20 1.70
C ILE A 15 4.99 -11.30 0.72
N PRO A 16 4.53 -11.75 -0.45
CA PRO A 16 3.84 -10.85 -1.38
C PRO A 16 2.61 -10.17 -0.77
N ARG A 17 1.81 -10.93 -0.01
CA ARG A 17 0.63 -10.41 0.67
C ARG A 17 0.98 -9.49 1.83
N LEU A 18 2.00 -9.84 2.62
CA LEU A 18 2.48 -9.03 3.73
C LEU A 18 3.02 -7.70 3.22
N TYR A 19 3.81 -7.74 2.14
CA TYR A 19 4.40 -6.54 1.57
C TYR A 19 3.35 -5.61 0.94
N ALA A 20 2.39 -6.16 0.18
CA ALA A 20 1.28 -5.38 -0.35
C ALA A 20 0.48 -4.69 0.76
N PHE A 21 0.18 -5.41 1.85
CA PHE A 21 -0.47 -4.84 3.02
C PHE A 21 0.36 -3.71 3.66
N ALA A 22 1.65 -3.96 3.92
CA ALA A 22 2.54 -2.98 4.55
C ALA A 22 2.68 -1.73 3.69
N TYR A 23 2.79 -1.89 2.36
CA TYR A 23 2.87 -0.78 1.43
C TYR A 23 1.61 0.11 1.49
N VAL A 24 0.44 -0.49 1.47
CA VAL A 24 -0.84 0.26 1.58
C VAL A 24 -0.94 0.98 2.94
N MET A 25 -0.39 0.38 4.00
CA MET A 25 -0.40 0.99 5.33
C MET A 25 0.61 2.13 5.48
N CYS A 26 1.78 2.04 4.88
CA CYS A 26 2.90 2.99 5.07
C CYS A 26 3.01 4.03 3.95
N GLY A 27 2.51 3.71 2.75
CA GLY A 27 2.61 4.58 1.57
C GLY A 27 4.00 4.64 0.92
N ALA A 28 5.00 3.89 1.44
CA ALA A 28 6.37 3.91 0.96
C ALA A 28 6.98 2.50 0.94
N ARG A 29 7.84 2.22 -0.06
CA ARG A 29 8.48 0.91 -0.25
C ARG A 29 9.40 0.55 0.91
N GLU A 30 10.25 1.49 1.33
CA GLU A 30 11.23 1.30 2.40
C GLU A 30 10.52 0.99 3.74
N GLY A 31 9.49 1.77 4.07
CA GLY A 31 8.68 1.54 5.27
C GLY A 31 7.99 0.18 5.24
N ALA A 32 7.43 -0.21 4.11
CA ALA A 32 6.82 -1.52 3.94
C ALA A 32 7.83 -2.65 4.13
N PHE A 33 9.01 -2.55 3.52
CA PHE A 33 10.08 -3.54 3.65
C PHE A 33 10.55 -3.70 5.11
N VAL A 34 10.80 -2.58 5.79
CA VAL A 34 11.23 -2.57 7.20
C VAL A 34 10.18 -3.25 8.08
N HIS A 35 8.91 -2.90 7.96
CA HIS A 35 7.85 -3.48 8.78
C HIS A 35 7.64 -4.97 8.49
N VAL A 36 7.71 -5.41 7.24
CA VAL A 36 7.63 -6.85 6.90
C VAL A 36 8.82 -7.57 7.53
N ARG A 37 10.04 -7.06 7.37
CA ARG A 37 11.24 -7.65 7.97
C ARG A 37 11.10 -7.79 9.49
N GLU A 38 10.66 -6.75 10.18
CA GLU A 38 10.46 -6.82 11.64
C GLU A 38 9.36 -7.80 12.04
N ALA A 39 8.30 -7.93 11.26
CA ALA A 39 7.22 -8.87 11.54
C ALA A 39 7.63 -10.34 11.37
N ILE A 40 8.53 -10.65 10.44
CA ILE A 40 9.00 -12.03 10.18
C ILE A 40 10.28 -12.37 10.95
N ARG A 41 11.04 -11.36 11.38
CA ARG A 41 12.25 -11.55 12.20
C ARG A 41 11.89 -12.10 13.57
N ASN A 42 12.69 -13.03 14.06
CA ASN A 42 12.50 -13.65 15.37
C ASN A 42 11.07 -14.18 15.58
N VAL A 43 10.52 -14.75 14.53
CA VAL A 43 9.20 -15.37 14.58
C VAL A 43 9.24 -16.58 15.52
N ASP A 44 8.25 -16.66 16.40
CA ASP A 44 8.01 -17.88 17.15
C ASP A 44 7.53 -18.97 16.19
N VAL A 45 8.46 -19.86 15.84
CA VAL A 45 8.22 -20.92 14.85
C VAL A 45 7.14 -21.89 15.32
N GLU A 46 7.08 -22.19 16.62
CA GLU A 46 6.07 -23.08 17.18
C GLU A 46 4.68 -22.44 17.11
N ALA A 47 4.55 -21.18 17.49
CA ALA A 47 3.30 -20.44 17.38
C ALA A 47 2.85 -20.28 15.92
N LEU A 48 3.78 -19.99 15.00
CA LEU A 48 3.48 -19.86 13.58
C LEU A 48 3.00 -21.17 12.97
N THR A 49 3.69 -22.27 13.23
CA THR A 49 3.36 -23.59 12.64
C THR A 49 2.15 -24.24 13.32
N GLY A 50 1.89 -23.90 14.57
CA GLY A 50 0.68 -24.29 15.30
C GLY A 50 -0.57 -23.50 14.92
N ALA A 51 -0.41 -22.37 14.23
CA ALA A 51 -1.55 -21.56 13.80
C ALA A 51 -2.35 -22.29 12.70
N ALA A 52 -3.68 -22.24 12.80
CA ALA A 52 -4.57 -22.83 11.79
C ALA A 52 -4.36 -22.20 10.39
N ARG A 53 -3.96 -20.95 10.34
CA ARG A 53 -3.65 -20.18 9.12
C ARG A 53 -2.38 -19.35 9.34
N PRO A 54 -1.18 -19.92 9.10
CA PRO A 54 0.10 -19.26 9.37
C PRO A 54 0.28 -17.90 8.68
N ALA A 55 -0.18 -17.77 7.43
CA ALA A 55 -0.10 -16.51 6.70
C ALA A 55 -0.98 -15.40 7.33
N ASP A 56 -2.15 -15.75 7.88
CA ASP A 56 -3.00 -14.79 8.59
C ASP A 56 -2.42 -14.44 9.96
N TRP A 57 -1.77 -15.39 10.62
CA TRP A 57 -1.05 -15.13 11.87
C TRP A 57 0.09 -14.10 11.65
N LEU A 58 0.90 -14.28 10.59
CA LEU A 58 1.94 -13.31 10.21
C LEU A 58 1.35 -11.94 9.86
N LEU A 59 0.24 -11.92 9.11
CA LEU A 59 -0.47 -10.69 8.79
C LEU A 59 -0.96 -9.95 10.04
N GLY A 60 -1.50 -10.67 11.01
CA GLY A 60 -1.93 -10.10 12.29
C GLY A 60 -0.76 -9.50 13.09
N ARG A 61 0.38 -10.20 13.13
CA ARG A 61 1.61 -9.70 13.75
C ARG A 61 2.08 -8.42 13.07
N LEU A 62 2.15 -8.42 11.74
CA LEU A 62 2.53 -7.26 10.93
C LEU A 62 1.57 -6.08 11.15
N ALA A 63 0.26 -6.33 11.10
CA ALA A 63 -0.76 -5.28 11.23
C ALA A 63 -0.69 -4.57 12.58
N ARG A 64 -0.53 -5.32 13.67
CA ARG A 64 -0.34 -4.75 15.02
C ARG A 64 0.97 -3.99 15.11
N GLY A 65 2.07 -4.56 14.60
CA GLY A 65 3.38 -3.90 14.61
C GLY A 65 3.37 -2.56 13.86
N ILE A 66 2.72 -2.49 12.73
CA ILE A 66 2.55 -1.24 11.96
C ILE A 66 1.64 -0.25 12.72
N GLU A 67 0.49 -0.70 13.27
CA GLU A 67 -0.40 0.17 14.05
C GLU A 67 0.34 0.79 15.24
N ASP A 68 1.14 0.00 15.95
CA ASP A 68 1.94 0.46 17.10
C ASP A 68 3.04 1.44 16.67
N ALA A 69 3.76 1.15 15.58
CA ALA A 69 4.85 2.00 15.10
C ALA A 69 4.36 3.35 14.56
N LEU A 70 3.26 3.36 13.81
CA LEU A 70 2.65 4.58 13.28
C LEU A 70 1.90 5.38 14.36
N GLY A 71 1.55 4.77 15.49
CA GLY A 71 0.89 5.43 16.61
C GLY A 71 -0.59 5.72 16.36
N ARG A 72 -1.06 6.86 16.89
CA ARG A 72 -2.51 7.18 16.91
C ARG A 72 -2.94 8.29 15.96
N LYS A 73 -2.00 9.06 15.45
CA LYS A 73 -2.28 10.21 14.58
C LYS A 73 -2.19 9.79 13.12
N ALA A 74 -2.96 10.43 12.27
CA ALA A 74 -2.78 10.33 10.83
C ALA A 74 -1.42 10.93 10.41
N ASP A 75 -0.86 10.44 9.30
CA ASP A 75 0.43 10.89 8.80
C ASP A 75 0.36 12.37 8.37
N HIS A 76 -0.77 12.76 7.81
CA HIS A 76 -1.09 14.12 7.38
C HIS A 76 -2.60 14.35 7.39
N SER A 77 -3.03 15.57 7.08
CA SER A 77 -4.45 15.89 6.96
C SER A 77 -4.92 15.87 5.50
N PHE A 78 -6.21 15.68 5.29
CA PHE A 78 -6.81 15.81 3.96
C PHE A 78 -6.61 17.22 3.34
N VAL A 79 -6.44 18.26 4.17
CA VAL A 79 -6.15 19.62 3.70
C VAL A 79 -4.79 19.71 3.03
N ILE A 80 -3.77 19.05 3.60
CA ILE A 80 -2.44 18.98 2.97
C ILE A 80 -2.53 18.25 1.64
N LEU A 81 -3.26 17.14 1.62
CA LEU A 81 -3.46 16.36 0.41
C LEU A 81 -4.23 17.16 -0.66
N ASP A 82 -5.25 17.92 -0.26
CA ASP A 82 -5.96 18.83 -1.15
C ASP A 82 -5.03 19.87 -1.79
N ASN A 83 -4.11 20.44 -1.02
CA ASN A 83 -3.14 21.42 -1.54
C ASN A 83 -2.15 20.78 -2.54
N LEU A 84 -1.81 19.52 -2.35
CA LEU A 84 -0.89 18.80 -3.25
C LEU A 84 -1.57 18.31 -4.53
N LEU A 85 -2.82 17.81 -4.41
CA LEU A 85 -3.50 17.12 -5.51
C LEU A 85 -4.57 17.97 -6.22
N ARG A 86 -5.05 19.03 -5.57
CA ARG A 86 -6.13 19.90 -6.07
C ARG A 86 -5.60 21.23 -6.56
N SER A 87 -4.50 21.24 -7.25
CA SER A 87 -4.23 22.39 -8.10
C SER A 87 -5.44 22.59 -9.03
N ASP A 88 -6.02 23.77 -9.06
CA ASP A 88 -7.10 24.11 -10.01
C ASP A 88 -6.58 24.14 -11.46
N GLU A 89 -5.26 24.03 -11.62
CA GLU A 89 -4.55 24.03 -12.90
C GLU A 89 -4.36 22.60 -13.40
N THR A 90 -5.27 22.14 -14.24
CA THR A 90 -5.02 20.96 -15.05
C THR A 90 -3.93 21.27 -16.08
N GLN A 91 -2.84 20.52 -16.06
CA GLN A 91 -1.73 20.67 -16.99
C GLN A 91 -1.69 19.49 -17.97
N PRO A 92 -1.40 19.74 -19.26
CA PRO A 92 -1.13 18.65 -20.19
C PRO A 92 0.15 17.91 -19.76
N ILE A 93 0.24 16.64 -20.13
CA ILE A 93 1.46 15.86 -19.91
C ILE A 93 2.59 16.48 -20.72
N ASP A 94 3.69 16.85 -20.05
CA ASP A 94 4.89 17.37 -20.70
C ASP A 94 5.84 16.21 -21.04
N PRO A 95 6.02 15.88 -22.36
CA PRO A 95 6.90 14.79 -22.76
C PRO A 95 8.36 15.03 -22.39
N GLY A 96 8.80 16.29 -22.29
CA GLY A 96 10.17 16.65 -21.92
C GLY A 96 10.47 16.57 -20.43
N LYS A 97 9.44 16.37 -19.61
CA LYS A 97 9.60 16.34 -18.15
C LYS A 97 10.24 15.03 -17.67
N SER A 98 11.25 15.15 -16.83
CA SER A 98 11.84 13.98 -16.17
C SER A 98 10.79 13.37 -15.19
N PRO A 99 10.69 12.03 -15.13
CA PRO A 99 11.44 10.99 -15.80
C PRO A 99 10.85 10.51 -17.14
N ILE A 100 9.97 11.28 -17.78
CA ILE A 100 9.44 10.91 -19.11
C ILE A 100 10.58 11.02 -20.13
N ASP A 101 11.27 12.17 -20.18
CA ASP A 101 12.49 12.40 -20.99
C ASP A 101 12.30 12.01 -22.47
N GLY A 102 11.13 12.27 -23.05
CA GLY A 102 10.76 11.93 -24.42
C GLY A 102 10.28 10.49 -24.63
N ASP A 103 10.40 9.62 -23.64
CA ASP A 103 9.90 8.23 -23.69
C ASP A 103 8.46 8.14 -23.21
N LEU A 104 7.52 8.31 -24.13
CA LEU A 104 6.08 8.26 -23.81
C LEU A 104 5.60 6.90 -23.30
N SER A 105 6.38 5.82 -23.46
CA SER A 105 6.01 4.52 -22.89
C SER A 105 6.04 4.50 -21.36
N ARG A 106 6.71 5.47 -20.74
CA ARG A 106 6.74 5.67 -19.29
C ARG A 106 5.46 6.30 -18.73
N VAL A 107 4.68 7.00 -19.55
CA VAL A 107 3.49 7.73 -19.10
C VAL A 107 2.45 6.80 -18.45
N PRO A 108 2.03 5.67 -19.03
CA PRO A 108 1.09 4.76 -18.36
C PRO A 108 1.60 4.25 -17.01
N VAL A 109 2.89 3.95 -16.92
CA VAL A 109 3.52 3.51 -15.66
C VAL A 109 3.44 4.61 -14.60
N LEU A 110 3.79 5.83 -14.96
CA LEU A 110 3.74 7.00 -14.06
C LEU A 110 2.31 7.34 -13.64
N LEU A 111 1.32 7.15 -14.51
CA LEU A 111 -0.09 7.32 -14.15
C LEU A 111 -0.55 6.29 -13.14
N TRP A 112 -0.14 5.02 -13.27
CA TRP A 112 -0.39 4.00 -12.26
C TRP A 112 0.29 4.32 -10.92
N GLU A 113 1.53 4.79 -10.95
CA GLU A 113 2.23 5.21 -9.73
C GLU A 113 1.59 6.46 -9.12
N LEU A 114 1.15 7.43 -9.92
CA LEU A 114 0.41 8.58 -9.42
C LEU A 114 -0.90 8.16 -8.74
N LYS A 115 -1.69 7.30 -9.38
CA LYS A 115 -2.92 6.76 -8.78
C LYS A 115 -2.63 6.03 -7.48
N ARG A 116 -1.59 5.18 -7.45
CA ARG A 116 -1.18 4.43 -6.25
C ARG A 116 -0.74 5.37 -5.13
N THR A 117 0.14 6.31 -5.42
CA THR A 117 0.66 7.27 -4.43
C THR A 117 -0.45 8.15 -3.87
N CYS A 118 -1.36 8.63 -4.74
CA CYS A 118 -2.53 9.39 -4.33
C CYS A 118 -3.41 8.58 -3.36
N LEU A 119 -3.80 7.36 -3.73
CA LEU A 119 -4.67 6.52 -2.91
C LEU A 119 -4.00 6.09 -1.60
N ALA A 120 -2.69 5.80 -1.61
CA ALA A 120 -1.93 5.54 -0.39
C ALA A 120 -1.91 6.77 0.53
N SER A 121 -1.72 7.96 -0.04
CA SER A 121 -1.77 9.23 0.71
C SER A 121 -3.16 9.51 1.27
N VAL A 122 -4.22 9.20 0.55
CA VAL A 122 -5.60 9.30 1.07
C VAL A 122 -5.79 8.39 2.29
N LEU A 123 -5.27 7.17 2.26
CA LEU A 123 -5.25 6.28 3.43
C LEU A 123 -4.37 6.83 4.55
N GLY A 124 -3.24 7.46 4.23
CA GLY A 124 -2.35 8.13 5.19
C GLY A 124 -3.04 9.24 5.98
N ALA A 125 -4.08 9.86 5.44
CA ALA A 125 -4.90 10.84 6.16
C ALA A 125 -5.87 10.22 7.19
N LEU A 126 -5.94 8.90 7.27
CA LEU A 126 -6.66 8.18 8.33
C LEU A 126 -5.72 7.82 9.49
N PRO A 127 -6.17 7.92 10.76
CA PRO A 127 -5.41 7.33 11.86
C PRO A 127 -5.14 5.84 11.62
N PRO A 128 -3.95 5.31 11.97
CA PRO A 128 -3.54 3.94 11.65
C PRO A 128 -4.56 2.85 12.03
N GLY A 129 -5.12 2.91 13.24
CA GLY A 129 -6.15 1.95 13.65
C GLY A 129 -7.47 2.04 12.86
N VAL A 130 -7.76 3.18 12.25
CA VAL A 130 -8.90 3.35 11.34
C VAL A 130 -8.55 2.83 9.95
N ARG A 131 -7.33 3.17 9.45
CA ARG A 131 -6.78 2.73 8.17
C ARG A 131 -6.72 1.20 8.08
N VAL A 132 -6.13 0.54 9.08
CA VAL A 132 -5.97 -0.92 9.10
C VAL A 132 -7.32 -1.64 9.02
N SER A 133 -8.37 -1.09 9.64
CA SER A 133 -9.69 -1.72 9.61
C SER A 133 -10.28 -1.77 8.20
N PHE A 134 -10.08 -0.72 7.40
CA PHE A 134 -10.46 -0.70 5.99
C PHE A 134 -9.61 -1.66 5.17
N VAL A 135 -8.29 -1.61 5.32
CA VAL A 135 -7.38 -2.45 4.53
C VAL A 135 -7.65 -3.93 4.76
N VAL A 136 -7.79 -4.36 6.03
CA VAL A 136 -8.01 -5.76 6.35
C VAL A 136 -9.38 -6.26 5.87
N THR A 137 -10.44 -5.46 6.00
CA THR A 137 -11.78 -5.90 5.60
C THR A 137 -12.05 -5.65 4.12
N ASP A 138 -11.88 -4.40 3.67
CA ASP A 138 -12.36 -4.01 2.35
C ASP A 138 -11.36 -4.35 1.23
N LEU A 139 -10.06 -4.41 1.53
CA LEU A 139 -9.06 -4.77 0.53
C LEU A 139 -8.64 -6.25 0.61
N LEU A 140 -8.50 -6.80 1.81
CA LEU A 140 -8.07 -8.19 2.00
C LEU A 140 -9.23 -9.18 2.21
N GLY A 141 -10.47 -8.71 2.35
CA GLY A 141 -11.67 -9.54 2.39
C GLY A 141 -11.93 -10.25 3.73
N PHE A 142 -11.30 -9.85 4.83
CA PHE A 142 -11.59 -10.46 6.13
C PHE A 142 -12.95 -10.01 6.65
N PRO A 143 -13.83 -10.94 7.11
CA PRO A 143 -15.02 -10.57 7.84
C PRO A 143 -14.68 -9.79 9.11
N PRO A 144 -15.51 -8.82 9.55
CA PRO A 144 -15.22 -7.97 10.71
C PRO A 144 -14.86 -8.73 11.99
N ALA A 145 -15.48 -9.87 12.25
CA ALA A 145 -15.16 -10.70 13.41
C ALA A 145 -13.73 -11.26 13.33
N ALA A 146 -13.37 -11.86 12.17
CA ALA A 146 -12.02 -12.40 11.94
C ALA A 146 -10.94 -11.31 11.92
N ALA A 147 -11.27 -10.14 11.37
CA ALA A 147 -10.37 -8.98 11.37
C ALA A 147 -10.13 -8.44 12.78
N ALA A 148 -11.15 -8.40 13.63
CA ALA A 148 -11.03 -8.00 15.02
C ALA A 148 -10.14 -8.98 15.81
N GLU A 149 -10.33 -10.28 15.62
CA GLU A 149 -9.50 -11.33 16.20
C GLU A 149 -8.02 -11.18 15.74
N LEU A 150 -7.79 -11.00 14.43
CA LEU A 150 -6.47 -10.79 13.84
C LEU A 150 -5.75 -9.60 14.48
N LEU A 151 -6.48 -8.51 14.79
CA LEU A 151 -5.93 -7.31 15.41
C LEU A 151 -5.91 -7.37 16.95
N GLY A 152 -6.51 -8.38 17.58
CA GLY A 152 -6.58 -8.51 19.03
C GLY A 152 -7.47 -7.46 19.69
N ILE A 153 -8.52 -6.99 19.04
CA ILE A 153 -9.45 -5.99 19.56
C ILE A 153 -10.89 -6.51 19.57
N LYS A 154 -11.78 -5.84 20.35
CA LYS A 154 -13.21 -6.19 20.37
C LYS A 154 -13.84 -5.92 19.00
N GLU A 155 -14.69 -6.82 18.52
CA GLU A 155 -15.41 -6.68 17.25
C GLU A 155 -16.22 -5.38 17.18
N SER A 156 -16.85 -4.97 18.27
CA SER A 156 -17.59 -3.71 18.33
C SER A 156 -16.69 -2.48 18.06
N ALA A 157 -15.49 -2.47 18.64
CA ALA A 157 -14.51 -1.42 18.40
C ALA A 157 -14.01 -1.45 16.96
N PHE A 158 -13.76 -2.64 16.41
CA PHE A 158 -13.37 -2.81 15.01
C PHE A 158 -14.45 -2.26 14.05
N ARG A 159 -15.71 -2.60 14.24
CA ARG A 159 -16.83 -2.12 13.41
C ARG A 159 -16.94 -0.58 13.42
N VAL A 160 -16.72 0.05 14.58
CA VAL A 160 -16.69 1.52 14.68
C VAL A 160 -15.51 2.11 13.87
N ARG A 161 -14.32 1.51 13.98
CA ARG A 161 -13.15 1.94 13.19
C ARG A 161 -13.42 1.80 11.68
N LEU A 162 -13.97 0.67 11.24
CA LEU A 162 -14.30 0.39 9.83
C LEU A 162 -15.34 1.38 9.28
N THR A 163 -16.43 1.62 10.00
CA THR A 163 -17.46 2.59 9.60
C THR A 163 -16.86 3.99 9.46
N ARG A 164 -15.98 4.39 10.39
CA ARG A 164 -15.29 5.69 10.33
C ARG A 164 -14.34 5.77 9.13
N ALA A 165 -13.63 4.68 8.81
CA ALA A 165 -12.75 4.64 7.64
C ALA A 165 -13.53 4.84 6.35
N ARG A 166 -14.55 4.02 6.12
CA ARG A 166 -15.41 4.08 4.93
C ARG A 166 -15.99 5.48 4.74
N ARG A 167 -16.58 6.04 5.80
CA ARG A 167 -17.17 7.38 5.74
C ARG A 167 -16.14 8.45 5.36
N ARG A 168 -14.96 8.46 5.98
CA ARG A 168 -13.93 9.46 5.70
C ARG A 168 -13.39 9.36 4.28
N LEU A 169 -13.21 8.13 3.77
CA LEU A 169 -12.77 7.90 2.39
C LEU A 169 -13.86 8.34 1.40
N GLU A 170 -15.14 8.02 1.69
CA GLU A 170 -16.28 8.46 0.89
C GLU A 170 -16.39 9.97 0.87
N ASP A 171 -16.40 10.61 2.02
CA ASP A 171 -16.50 12.08 2.16
C ASP A 171 -15.38 12.81 1.41
N TYR A 172 -14.22 12.17 1.26
CA TYR A 172 -13.07 12.75 0.57
C TYR A 172 -13.04 12.42 -0.94
N LEU A 173 -13.15 11.17 -1.32
CA LEU A 173 -12.95 10.72 -2.71
C LEU A 173 -14.19 10.94 -3.59
N ALA A 174 -15.39 10.71 -3.07
CA ALA A 174 -16.61 10.75 -3.90
C ALA A 174 -16.84 12.08 -4.61
N PRO A 175 -16.62 13.26 -3.98
CA PRO A 175 -16.80 14.53 -4.66
C PRO A 175 -15.56 14.99 -5.45
N ARG A 176 -14.48 14.20 -5.49
CA ARG A 176 -13.18 14.68 -6.01
C ARG A 176 -12.61 13.85 -7.13
N CYS A 177 -12.58 12.53 -6.96
CA CYS A 177 -11.83 11.63 -7.81
C CYS A 177 -12.59 11.27 -9.09
N GLY A 178 -11.99 11.51 -10.25
CA GLY A 178 -12.55 11.19 -11.57
C GLY A 178 -12.74 9.68 -11.78
N HIS A 179 -11.99 8.83 -11.06
CA HIS A 179 -12.21 7.39 -11.08
C HIS A 179 -13.48 6.94 -10.32
N ILE A 180 -14.04 7.79 -9.47
CA ILE A 180 -15.32 7.52 -8.77
C ILE A 180 -16.48 8.08 -9.60
N ASP A 181 -16.33 9.31 -10.11
CA ASP A 181 -17.29 9.94 -10.99
C ASP A 181 -16.53 10.78 -12.04
N ARG A 182 -16.79 10.51 -13.32
CA ARG A 182 -16.17 11.23 -14.44
C ARG A 182 -16.39 12.75 -14.45
N HIS A 183 -17.37 13.24 -13.71
CA HIS A 183 -17.63 14.66 -13.56
C HIS A 183 -16.80 15.33 -12.46
N ASN A 184 -16.09 14.54 -11.69
CA ASN A 184 -15.22 15.06 -10.63
C ASN A 184 -13.98 15.75 -11.22
N PRO A 185 -13.43 16.77 -10.53
CA PRO A 185 -12.39 17.63 -11.09
C PRO A 185 -10.99 17.02 -11.14
N CYS A 186 -10.72 15.91 -10.43
CA CYS A 186 -9.38 15.36 -10.31
C CYS A 186 -9.16 14.15 -11.22
N TYR A 187 -8.41 14.37 -12.30
CA TYR A 187 -7.96 13.32 -13.23
C TYR A 187 -6.46 13.12 -13.11
N CYS A 188 -5.98 11.88 -13.10
CA CYS A 188 -4.55 11.59 -12.97
C CYS A 188 -3.73 12.18 -14.12
N GLU A 189 -4.20 12.11 -15.36
CA GLU A 189 -3.51 12.69 -16.51
C GLU A 189 -3.27 14.19 -16.34
N GLY A 190 -4.29 14.95 -15.92
CA GLY A 190 -4.17 16.39 -15.70
C GLY A 190 -3.36 16.78 -14.46
N ARG A 191 -2.88 15.82 -13.69
CA ARG A 191 -2.09 16.01 -12.46
C ARG A 191 -0.66 15.48 -12.60
N LEU A 192 -0.35 14.69 -13.65
CA LEU A 192 0.93 14.01 -13.75
C LEU A 192 2.11 15.00 -13.79
N THR A 193 2.04 16.04 -14.61
CA THR A 193 3.13 17.02 -14.73
C THR A 193 3.42 17.68 -13.38
N LEU A 194 2.38 18.14 -12.68
CA LEU A 194 2.52 18.72 -11.34
C LEU A 194 3.07 17.72 -10.31
N ALA A 195 2.61 16.48 -10.36
CA ALA A 195 3.08 15.43 -9.45
C ALA A 195 4.56 15.10 -9.65
N LEU A 196 5.05 15.19 -10.89
CA LEU A 196 6.47 15.06 -11.21
C LEU A 196 7.29 16.28 -10.74
N GLU A 197 6.74 17.49 -10.88
CA GLU A 197 7.37 18.74 -10.41
C GLU A 197 7.56 18.81 -8.90
N THR A 198 6.64 18.22 -8.17
CA THR A 198 6.65 18.21 -6.70
C THR A 198 7.28 16.96 -6.09
N ASP A 199 7.90 16.10 -6.90
CA ASP A 199 8.41 14.78 -6.48
C ASP A 199 7.33 13.90 -5.79
N PHE A 200 6.06 14.20 -6.01
CA PHE A 200 4.96 13.42 -5.46
C PHE A 200 4.88 12.01 -6.07
N VAL A 201 5.28 11.88 -7.33
CA VAL A 201 5.40 10.60 -8.03
C VAL A 201 6.79 10.42 -8.61
N LYS A 202 7.32 9.21 -8.54
CA LYS A 202 8.60 8.82 -9.11
C LYS A 202 8.43 7.59 -9.98
N LEU A 203 9.33 7.41 -10.95
CA LEU A 203 9.35 6.17 -11.72
C LEU A 203 9.73 5.02 -10.78
N PRO A 204 8.91 3.96 -10.71
CA PRO A 204 9.25 2.83 -9.84
C PRO A 204 10.50 2.11 -10.36
N PRO A 205 11.31 1.51 -9.47
CA PRO A 205 12.55 0.83 -9.86
C PRO A 205 12.28 -0.39 -10.77
N HIS A 206 11.07 -0.94 -10.71
CA HIS A 206 10.64 -2.11 -11.49
C HIS A 206 9.42 -1.75 -12.32
N THR A 207 9.64 -1.36 -13.56
CA THR A 207 8.55 -1.00 -14.51
C THR A 207 8.04 -2.18 -15.31
N ALA A 208 8.81 -3.27 -15.38
CA ALA A 208 8.51 -4.42 -16.24
C ALA A 208 7.19 -5.14 -15.89
N ASP A 209 6.73 -5.00 -14.65
CA ASP A 209 5.55 -5.70 -14.14
C ASP A 209 4.26 -4.86 -14.18
N ILE A 210 4.36 -3.59 -14.59
CA ILE A 210 3.18 -2.74 -14.79
C ILE A 210 2.85 -2.79 -16.28
N PRO A 211 1.73 -3.40 -16.67
CA PRO A 211 1.36 -3.46 -18.09
C PRO A 211 1.17 -2.03 -18.60
N ALA A 212 2.05 -1.56 -19.48
CA ALA A 212 1.95 -0.24 -20.08
C ALA A 212 0.60 -0.03 -20.82
N ALA A 213 0.02 -1.12 -21.34
CA ALA A 213 -1.27 -1.13 -22.02
C ALA A 213 -2.49 -1.12 -21.10
N ALA A 214 -2.32 -1.23 -19.78
CA ALA A 214 -3.41 -1.44 -18.85
C ALA A 214 -3.80 -0.20 -18.02
N TYR A 215 -3.11 0.94 -18.18
CA TYR A 215 -3.64 2.17 -17.62
C TYR A 215 -4.81 2.62 -18.48
N ASN A 216 -5.97 2.45 -17.91
CA ASN A 216 -7.20 2.93 -18.49
C ASN A 216 -7.82 3.89 -17.46
N ASP A 217 -8.10 5.12 -17.87
CA ASP A 217 -8.95 6.05 -17.13
C ASP A 217 -10.42 5.58 -17.22
N GLU A 218 -10.66 4.25 -17.18
CA GLU A 218 -12.02 3.75 -17.23
C GLU A 218 -12.84 4.31 -16.09
N PRO A 219 -14.01 4.83 -16.42
CA PRO A 219 -14.85 5.54 -15.50
C PRO A 219 -15.54 4.60 -14.52
N GLU A 220 -15.81 5.12 -13.33
CA GLU A 220 -16.85 4.68 -12.43
C GLU A 220 -16.59 3.39 -11.66
N HIS A 221 -15.58 3.44 -10.78
CA HIS A 221 -15.62 2.60 -9.59
C HIS A 221 -16.46 3.30 -8.53
N ARG A 222 -17.78 3.08 -8.50
CA ARG A 222 -18.67 3.61 -7.45
C ARG A 222 -18.31 3.09 -6.05
N ASP A 223 -17.57 1.99 -5.98
CA ASP A 223 -17.05 1.40 -4.74
C ASP A 223 -15.58 1.82 -4.54
N ILE A 224 -15.34 2.57 -3.46
CA ILE A 224 -13.99 3.02 -3.10
C ILE A 224 -13.04 1.83 -2.87
N ALA A 225 -13.51 0.75 -2.28
CA ALA A 225 -12.67 -0.43 -2.09
C ALA A 225 -12.27 -1.07 -3.44
N GLU A 226 -13.16 -1.04 -4.43
CA GLU A 226 -12.86 -1.51 -5.77
C GLU A 226 -11.78 -0.67 -6.43
N LEU A 227 -11.85 0.67 -6.28
CA LEU A 227 -10.81 1.58 -6.77
C LEU A 227 -9.41 1.20 -6.27
N TYR A 228 -9.29 0.84 -4.99
CA TYR A 228 -8.02 0.36 -4.42
C TYR A 228 -7.60 -1.01 -4.96
N ARG A 229 -8.56 -1.91 -5.14
CA ARG A 229 -8.30 -3.28 -5.64
C ARG A 229 -7.87 -3.33 -7.11
N THR A 230 -8.16 -2.30 -7.89
CA THR A 230 -7.70 -2.18 -9.28
C THR A 230 -6.23 -1.78 -9.41
N LEU A 231 -5.58 -1.34 -8.33
CA LEU A 231 -4.17 -1.01 -8.37
C LEU A 231 -3.33 -2.26 -8.67
N PRO A 232 -2.36 -2.20 -9.58
CA PRO A 232 -1.41 -3.28 -9.79
C PRO A 232 -0.71 -3.62 -8.47
N PRO A 233 -0.45 -4.90 -8.18
CA PRO A 233 0.27 -5.28 -6.97
C PRO A 233 1.67 -4.65 -6.95
N VAL A 234 2.10 -4.22 -5.77
CA VAL A 234 3.49 -3.80 -5.57
C VAL A 234 4.33 -5.05 -5.44
N GLN A 235 5.33 -5.19 -6.31
CA GLN A 235 6.19 -6.35 -6.33
C GLN A 235 7.54 -6.05 -5.67
N LEU A 236 8.10 -7.07 -5.04
CA LEU A 236 9.48 -7.12 -4.56
C LEU A 236 10.34 -7.76 -5.64
N THR A 237 11.61 -7.37 -5.70
CA THR A 237 12.58 -8.13 -6.50
C THR A 237 12.82 -9.51 -5.90
N PRO A 238 13.37 -10.45 -6.69
CA PRO A 238 13.84 -11.73 -6.13
C PRO A 238 14.82 -11.52 -4.98
N GLU A 239 15.75 -10.56 -5.10
CA GLU A 239 16.76 -10.23 -4.10
C GLU A 239 16.13 -9.69 -2.80
N GLU A 240 15.16 -8.76 -2.92
CA GLU A 240 14.40 -8.25 -1.78
C GLU A 240 13.63 -9.36 -1.08
N THR A 241 13.04 -10.27 -1.86
CA THR A 241 12.32 -11.43 -1.31
C THR A 241 13.27 -12.38 -0.58
N ASP A 242 14.44 -12.66 -1.16
CA ASP A 242 15.46 -13.52 -0.54
C ASP A 242 16.02 -12.88 0.73
N ALA A 243 16.22 -11.56 0.76
CA ALA A 243 16.62 -10.82 1.94
C ALA A 243 15.60 -10.95 3.09
N LEU A 244 14.30 -10.87 2.78
CA LEU A 244 13.26 -11.06 3.78
C LEU A 244 13.23 -12.51 4.30
N VAL A 245 13.40 -13.51 3.44
CA VAL A 245 13.45 -14.91 3.86
C VAL A 245 14.67 -15.17 4.75
N ALA A 246 15.85 -14.64 4.39
CA ALA A 246 17.05 -14.74 5.21
C ALA A 246 16.86 -14.12 6.60
N ALA A 247 16.23 -12.94 6.67
CA ALA A 247 15.90 -12.32 7.95
C ALA A 247 14.99 -13.18 8.84
N ALA A 248 14.05 -13.92 8.26
CA ALA A 248 13.18 -14.84 9.00
C ALA A 248 13.94 -16.06 9.55
N LEU A 249 15.02 -16.46 8.89
CA LEU A 249 15.89 -17.58 9.31
C LEU A 249 16.97 -17.14 10.31
N GLY A 250 17.04 -15.85 10.65
CA GLY A 250 18.04 -15.29 11.56
C GLY A 250 19.41 -15.02 10.91
N ASP A 251 19.48 -15.03 9.58
CA ASP A 251 20.68 -14.65 8.84
C ASP A 251 20.71 -13.13 8.68
N GLU A 252 21.51 -12.47 9.51
CA GLU A 252 21.62 -11.01 9.57
C GLU A 252 22.55 -10.42 8.48
N ALA A 253 23.22 -11.25 7.69
CA ALA A 253 24.23 -10.81 6.73
C ALA A 253 23.62 -10.08 5.49
N VAL A 254 22.30 -10.12 5.31
CA VAL A 254 21.62 -9.45 4.21
C VAL A 254 21.20 -8.05 4.63
N ALA A 255 22.04 -7.06 4.28
CA ALA A 255 21.74 -5.65 4.47
C ALA A 255 20.41 -5.26 3.79
N ALA A 256 19.69 -4.31 4.39
CA ALA A 256 18.59 -3.65 3.70
C ALA A 256 19.10 -3.09 2.34
N PRO A 257 18.28 -3.08 1.29
CA PRO A 257 18.68 -2.45 0.03
C PRO A 257 19.19 -1.05 0.34
N GLU A 258 20.36 -0.72 -0.24
CA GLU A 258 20.98 0.60 -0.08
C GLU A 258 19.94 1.69 -0.37
N GLU A 259 19.95 2.73 0.45
CA GLU A 259 19.08 3.90 0.29
C GLU A 259 19.12 4.36 -1.17
N LEU A 260 17.98 4.26 -1.85
CA LEU A 260 17.82 4.95 -3.12
C LEU A 260 18.06 6.45 -2.87
N PRO A 261 18.84 7.14 -3.71
CA PRO A 261 19.17 8.54 -3.50
C PRO A 261 17.89 9.35 -3.30
N LYS A 262 17.93 10.21 -2.26
CA LYS A 262 16.84 11.09 -1.83
C LYS A 262 16.42 12.03 -2.94
#